data_4849496ea51628e7595fd1f36dccb7b5
#
_entry.id   4849496ea51628e7595fd1f36dccb7b5
#
_cell.length_a   1.000
_cell.length_b   1.000
_cell.length_c   1.000
_cell.angle_alpha   90.00
_cell.angle_beta   90.00
_cell.angle_gamma   90.00
#
_symmetry.space_group_name_H-M   'P 1'
#
loop_
_entity.id
_entity.type
_entity.pdbx_description
1 polymer ?
#
loop_
_entity_poly.entity_id
_entity_poly.type
_entity_poly.pdbx_seq_one_letter_code
_entity_poly.pdbx_strand_id
1 'polypeptide(L)'
;MYLDNRKQMNYTEENRRKTAYFARKRGNMIRVTVWNEYLHEKEEPVRHIYPNGIHGCIKEFLQTDEELVIKTATFEMPEHGLTEEVLKQTDVLIFWSHMRQNEFSDEVAARVCSHVRQGMGLVALHSAHFSKIMKGLLGTSMTLRWKHGESERVFCTAPYHPIAEGIPERFDIPKEEMYGEYFDIPKPDDVIFTGWFSCGEVFRSGCTFHSGYGKIFYFQPGHEEYPVYYIPEVQKIIKNAVHWCKPSVRKTSPLDCAEVKEVTLP
;
A
#
# COMPACT_ATOMS: atom_id res chain seq x y z
N MET A 1 40.81 -24.77 35.85
CA MET A 1 39.81 -23.74 36.22
C MET A 1 39.76 -22.48 35.32
N TYR A 2 40.73 -22.27 34.40
CA TYR A 2 40.79 -21.06 33.53
C TYR A 2 40.15 -21.22 32.15
N LEU A 3 39.81 -22.42 31.71
CA LEU A 3 39.22 -22.67 30.36
C LEU A 3 37.68 -22.58 30.32
N ASP A 4 37.01 -22.66 31.47
CA ASP A 4 35.54 -22.65 31.54
C ASP A 4 34.97 -21.21 31.48
N ASN A 5 35.68 -20.25 32.03
CA ASN A 5 35.27 -18.83 32.03
C ASN A 5 35.30 -18.20 30.62
N ARG A 6 36.19 -18.62 29.70
CA ARG A 6 36.23 -18.11 28.33
C ARG A 6 35.08 -18.63 27.47
N LYS A 7 34.66 -19.89 27.66
CA LYS A 7 33.51 -20.44 26.94
C LYS A 7 32.21 -19.80 27.40
N GLN A 8 32.07 -19.54 28.69
CA GLN A 8 30.86 -18.91 29.26
C GLN A 8 30.77 -17.41 28.90
N MET A 9 31.90 -16.71 28.81
CA MET A 9 31.99 -15.31 28.39
C MET A 9 31.68 -15.17 26.90
N ASN A 10 32.15 -16.06 26.01
CA ASN A 10 31.88 -16.07 24.60
C ASN A 10 30.38 -16.38 24.30
N TYR A 11 29.79 -17.31 25.06
CA TYR A 11 28.36 -17.65 24.93
C TYR A 11 27.43 -16.48 25.31
N THR A 12 27.76 -15.71 26.34
CA THR A 12 27.01 -14.54 26.77
C THR A 12 27.16 -13.36 25.81
N GLU A 13 28.33 -13.16 25.22
CA GLU A 13 28.58 -12.10 24.24
C GLU A 13 27.91 -12.39 22.89
N GLU A 14 27.95 -13.64 22.45
CA GLU A 14 27.23 -14.09 21.26
C GLU A 14 25.71 -13.93 21.41
N ASN A 15 25.15 -14.28 22.56
CA ASN A 15 23.73 -14.10 22.86
C ASN A 15 23.36 -12.60 22.94
N ARG A 16 24.21 -11.74 23.47
CA ARG A 16 24.01 -10.29 23.46
C ARG A 16 24.04 -9.73 22.05
N ARG A 17 24.97 -10.18 21.20
CA ARG A 17 25.02 -9.78 19.77
C ARG A 17 23.79 -10.26 19.01
N LYS A 18 23.35 -11.50 19.24
CA LYS A 18 22.10 -12.03 18.65
C LYS A 18 20.88 -11.22 19.13
N THR A 19 20.78 -10.94 20.42
CA THR A 19 19.68 -10.13 20.97
C THR A 19 19.69 -8.71 20.41
N ALA A 20 20.85 -8.07 20.32
CA ALA A 20 21.00 -6.74 19.71
C ALA A 20 20.70 -6.75 18.21
N TYR A 21 21.13 -7.80 17.48
CA TYR A 21 20.78 -8.00 16.08
C TYR A 21 19.27 -8.14 15.88
N PHE A 22 18.61 -9.00 16.66
CA PHE A 22 17.15 -9.17 16.59
C PHE A 22 16.39 -7.93 17.05
N ALA A 23 16.88 -7.18 18.03
CA ALA A 23 16.29 -5.91 18.45
C ALA A 23 16.44 -4.85 17.37
N ARG A 24 17.62 -4.76 16.72
CA ARG A 24 17.85 -3.85 15.58
C ARG A 24 17.04 -4.25 14.35
N LYS A 25 16.90 -5.55 14.08
CA LYS A 25 16.03 -6.08 12.99
C LYS A 25 14.57 -5.72 13.26
N ARG A 26 14.08 -5.86 14.51
CA ARG A 26 12.71 -5.46 14.92
C ARG A 26 12.46 -3.96 14.79
N GLY A 27 13.45 -3.11 15.05
CA GLY A 27 13.34 -1.66 14.92
C GLY A 27 13.25 -1.16 13.47
N ASN A 28 13.60 -2.01 12.50
CA ASN A 28 13.58 -1.68 11.07
C ASN A 28 12.44 -2.36 10.29
N MET A 29 11.60 -3.16 10.95
CA MET A 29 10.49 -3.86 10.27
C MET A 29 9.38 -2.88 9.89
N ILE A 30 8.86 -3.02 8.68
CA ILE A 30 7.72 -2.25 8.18
C ILE A 30 6.43 -2.97 8.58
N ARG A 31 5.57 -2.30 9.34
CA ARG A 31 4.27 -2.83 9.77
C ARG A 31 3.23 -2.48 8.73
N VAL A 32 2.70 -3.51 8.07
CA VAL A 32 1.73 -3.37 6.98
C VAL A 32 0.37 -3.85 7.45
N THR A 33 -0.65 -3.04 7.24
CA THR A 33 -2.04 -3.47 7.34
C THR A 33 -2.62 -3.62 5.94
N VAL A 34 -3.06 -4.83 5.58
CA VAL A 34 -3.76 -5.08 4.31
C VAL A 34 -5.26 -5.05 4.60
N TRP A 35 -5.91 -4.03 4.11
CA TRP A 35 -7.35 -3.84 4.23
C TRP A 35 -8.07 -4.24 2.96
N ASN A 36 -9.17 -4.96 3.11
CA ASN A 36 -10.04 -5.39 2.02
C ASN A 36 -11.50 -5.21 2.42
N GLU A 37 -12.32 -4.74 1.49
CA GLU A 37 -13.77 -4.66 1.64
C GLU A 37 -14.37 -6.03 1.98
N TYR A 38 -13.82 -7.12 1.42
CA TYR A 38 -14.19 -8.51 1.69
C TYR A 38 -15.68 -8.78 1.52
N LEU A 39 -16.23 -8.34 0.39
CA LEU A 39 -17.63 -8.58 -0.01
C LEU A 39 -17.74 -9.70 -1.04
N HIS A 40 -17.04 -9.54 -2.16
CA HIS A 40 -17.14 -10.40 -3.35
C HIS A 40 -16.62 -11.81 -3.11
N GLU A 41 -15.62 -11.97 -2.26
CA GLU A 41 -15.00 -13.26 -1.94
C GLU A 41 -15.91 -14.17 -1.08
N LYS A 42 -17.07 -13.70 -0.68
CA LYS A 42 -18.11 -14.52 -0.04
C LYS A 42 -18.93 -15.32 -1.06
N GLU A 43 -18.84 -14.98 -2.35
CA GLU A 43 -19.62 -15.55 -3.43
C GLU A 43 -18.71 -16.08 -4.55
N GLU A 44 -19.24 -16.99 -5.39
CA GLU A 44 -18.57 -17.46 -6.60
C GLU A 44 -18.77 -16.43 -7.74
N PRO A 45 -17.80 -16.29 -8.66
CA PRO A 45 -16.56 -17.09 -8.76
C PRO A 45 -15.39 -16.57 -7.91
N VAL A 46 -15.53 -15.42 -7.25
CA VAL A 46 -14.42 -14.73 -6.55
C VAL A 46 -13.86 -15.57 -5.41
N ARG A 47 -14.72 -16.28 -4.66
CA ARG A 47 -14.28 -17.20 -3.60
C ARG A 47 -13.34 -18.30 -4.11
N HIS A 48 -13.56 -18.79 -5.34
CA HIS A 48 -12.67 -19.77 -5.94
C HIS A 48 -11.32 -19.16 -6.33
N ILE A 49 -11.31 -17.91 -6.82
CA ILE A 49 -10.07 -17.21 -7.21
C ILE A 49 -9.27 -16.81 -5.97
N TYR A 50 -9.93 -16.28 -4.95
CA TYR A 50 -9.31 -15.78 -3.72
C TYR A 50 -9.90 -16.45 -2.46
N PRO A 51 -9.62 -17.73 -2.21
CA PRO A 51 -10.27 -18.49 -1.14
C PRO A 51 -9.99 -17.94 0.27
N ASN A 52 -8.89 -17.22 0.46
CA ASN A 52 -8.55 -16.54 1.70
C ASN A 52 -8.82 -15.02 1.62
N GLY A 53 -9.59 -14.57 0.62
CA GLY A 53 -9.81 -13.18 0.28
C GLY A 53 -8.59 -12.52 -0.38
N ILE A 54 -8.81 -11.40 -1.06
CA ILE A 54 -7.74 -10.60 -1.68
C ILE A 54 -6.68 -10.20 -0.64
N HIS A 55 -7.11 -9.80 0.57
CA HIS A 55 -6.20 -9.46 1.67
C HIS A 55 -5.34 -10.64 2.11
N GLY A 56 -5.90 -11.86 2.07
CA GLY A 56 -5.16 -13.09 2.36
C GLY A 56 -4.11 -13.38 1.29
N CYS A 57 -4.47 -13.29 0.02
CA CYS A 57 -3.56 -13.42 -1.12
C CYS A 57 -2.40 -12.40 -1.05
N ILE A 58 -2.71 -11.12 -0.82
CA ILE A 58 -1.69 -10.07 -0.68
C ILE A 58 -0.78 -10.34 0.52
N LYS A 59 -1.34 -10.72 1.67
CA LYS A 59 -0.56 -11.11 2.85
C LYS A 59 0.40 -12.26 2.53
N GLU A 60 -0.05 -13.28 1.82
CA GLU A 60 0.73 -14.48 1.52
C GLU A 60 2.03 -14.16 0.77
N PHE A 61 1.97 -13.38 -0.31
CA PHE A 61 3.19 -13.03 -1.03
C PHE A 61 4.06 -11.99 -0.30
N LEU A 62 3.46 -11.08 0.49
CA LEU A 62 4.23 -10.13 1.28
C LEU A 62 4.99 -10.77 2.45
N GLN A 63 4.47 -11.84 3.04
CA GLN A 63 5.12 -12.58 4.14
C GLN A 63 6.45 -13.24 3.73
N THR A 64 6.71 -13.37 2.43
CA THR A 64 8.01 -13.85 1.93
C THR A 64 9.15 -12.85 2.13
N ASP A 65 8.83 -11.61 2.49
CA ASP A 65 9.77 -10.55 2.79
C ASP A 65 9.96 -10.44 4.32
N GLU A 66 11.17 -10.78 4.77
CA GLU A 66 11.52 -10.79 6.20
C GLU A 66 11.54 -9.40 6.87
N GLU A 67 11.48 -8.32 6.09
CA GLU A 67 11.43 -6.94 6.61
C GLU A 67 9.99 -6.50 6.91
N LEU A 68 8.98 -7.29 6.55
CA LEU A 68 7.58 -6.94 6.67
C LEU A 68 6.88 -7.69 7.82
N VAL A 69 6.03 -7.00 8.55
CA VAL A 69 5.07 -7.58 9.51
C VAL A 69 3.66 -7.27 9.02
N ILE A 70 2.92 -8.31 8.63
CA ILE A 70 1.64 -8.15 7.94
C ILE A 70 0.47 -8.47 8.88
N LYS A 71 -0.46 -7.52 9.00
CA LYS A 71 -1.79 -7.70 9.58
C LYS A 71 -2.85 -7.52 8.49
N THR A 72 -4.01 -8.10 8.69
CA THR A 72 -5.16 -7.91 7.81
C THR A 72 -6.32 -7.27 8.56
N ALA A 73 -7.13 -6.48 7.86
CA ALA A 73 -8.37 -5.92 8.36
C ALA A 73 -9.42 -5.93 7.25
N THR A 74 -10.69 -5.98 7.63
CA THR A 74 -11.81 -6.03 6.69
C THR A 74 -12.95 -5.10 7.11
N PHE A 75 -13.85 -4.83 6.17
CA PHE A 75 -14.95 -3.88 6.34
C PHE A 75 -15.85 -4.19 7.54
N GLU A 76 -16.16 -5.48 7.81
CA GLU A 76 -17.10 -5.89 8.88
C GLU A 76 -16.50 -5.86 10.29
N MET A 77 -15.20 -5.62 10.41
CA MET A 77 -14.57 -5.46 11.72
C MET A 77 -15.02 -4.14 12.38
N PRO A 78 -15.02 -4.04 13.73
CA PRO A 78 -15.30 -2.78 14.42
C PRO A 78 -14.46 -1.63 13.83
N GLU A 79 -15.08 -0.48 13.58
CA GLU A 79 -14.46 0.66 12.91
C GLU A 79 -13.75 0.27 11.61
N HIS A 80 -14.34 -0.66 10.85
CA HIS A 80 -13.77 -1.26 9.65
C HIS A 80 -12.35 -1.84 9.86
N GLY A 81 -12.01 -2.25 11.09
CA GLY A 81 -10.68 -2.73 11.45
C GLY A 81 -9.57 -1.68 11.42
N LEU A 82 -9.93 -0.39 11.27
CA LEU A 82 -8.99 0.74 11.18
C LEU A 82 -9.12 1.69 12.38
N THR A 83 -9.10 1.08 13.58
CA THR A 83 -9.11 1.83 14.85
C THR A 83 -7.84 2.68 14.99
N GLU A 84 -7.88 3.65 15.91
CA GLU A 84 -6.72 4.49 16.21
C GLU A 84 -5.48 3.66 16.61
N GLU A 85 -5.69 2.58 17.38
CA GLU A 85 -4.62 1.67 17.83
C GLU A 85 -4.00 0.90 16.66
N VAL A 86 -4.83 0.44 15.72
CA VAL A 86 -4.37 -0.25 14.50
C VAL A 86 -3.53 0.71 13.65
N LEU A 87 -4.03 1.93 13.41
CA LEU A 87 -3.36 2.91 12.57
C LEU A 87 -2.04 3.41 13.18
N LYS A 88 -1.96 3.57 14.50
CA LYS A 88 -0.68 3.87 15.20
C LYS A 88 0.37 2.78 15.01
N GLN A 89 -0.07 1.54 14.82
CA GLN A 89 0.81 0.38 14.61
C GLN A 89 1.03 0.06 13.12
N THR A 90 0.49 0.87 12.20
CA THR A 90 0.58 0.67 10.75
C THR A 90 1.55 1.69 10.16
N ASP A 91 2.60 1.22 9.48
CA ASP A 91 3.53 2.06 8.74
C ASP A 91 3.05 2.26 7.31
N VAL A 92 2.48 1.22 6.68
CA VAL A 92 1.89 1.26 5.35
C VAL A 92 0.52 0.57 5.37
N LEU A 93 -0.50 1.27 4.91
CA LEU A 93 -1.82 0.72 4.65
C LEU A 93 -1.94 0.34 3.18
N ILE A 94 -2.21 -0.93 2.88
CA ILE A 94 -2.67 -1.39 1.58
C ILE A 94 -4.20 -1.40 1.65
N PHE A 95 -4.85 -0.70 0.73
CA PHE A 95 -6.29 -0.49 0.77
C PHE A 95 -6.95 -0.91 -0.54
N TRP A 96 -7.77 -1.96 -0.48
CA TRP A 96 -8.57 -2.45 -1.60
C TRP A 96 -10.05 -2.27 -1.30
N SER A 97 -10.79 -1.53 -2.14
CA SER A 97 -12.20 -1.22 -1.96
C SER A 97 -12.87 -1.15 -3.33
N HIS A 98 -14.12 -1.60 -3.45
CA HIS A 98 -14.85 -1.59 -4.72
C HIS A 98 -16.30 -1.10 -4.58
N MET A 99 -17.21 -1.87 -3.97
CA MET A 99 -18.66 -1.60 -4.00
C MET A 99 -19.21 -0.82 -2.81
N ARG A 100 -18.61 -0.97 -1.62
CA ARG A 100 -19.15 -0.42 -0.36
C ARG A 100 -18.50 0.90 0.06
N GLN A 101 -17.95 1.65 -0.88
CA GLN A 101 -17.23 2.90 -0.60
C GLN A 101 -18.13 3.97 0.03
N ASN A 102 -19.42 4.00 -0.34
CA ASN A 102 -20.39 4.93 0.24
C ASN A 102 -20.77 4.58 1.70
N GLU A 103 -20.70 3.29 2.06
CA GLU A 103 -20.99 2.80 3.42
C GLU A 103 -19.78 2.95 4.36
N PHE A 104 -18.58 3.19 3.83
CA PHE A 104 -17.38 3.40 4.65
C PHE A 104 -17.56 4.65 5.52
N SER A 105 -17.27 4.54 6.82
CA SER A 105 -17.45 5.62 7.79
C SER A 105 -16.62 6.85 7.44
N ASP A 106 -17.27 8.03 7.45
CA ASP A 106 -16.58 9.32 7.22
C ASP A 106 -15.55 9.61 8.32
N GLU A 107 -15.85 9.22 9.56
CA GLU A 107 -14.95 9.37 10.69
C GLU A 107 -13.70 8.50 10.52
N VAL A 108 -13.87 7.23 10.13
CA VAL A 108 -12.74 6.33 9.87
C VAL A 108 -11.92 6.82 8.67
N ALA A 109 -12.58 7.29 7.61
CA ALA A 109 -11.89 7.86 6.45
C ALA A 109 -11.05 9.08 6.84
N ALA A 110 -11.61 10.02 7.61
CA ALA A 110 -10.90 11.19 8.10
C ALA A 110 -9.71 10.83 8.98
N ARG A 111 -9.86 9.81 9.84
CA ARG A 111 -8.79 9.27 10.69
C ARG A 111 -7.65 8.70 9.83
N VAL A 112 -7.96 7.87 8.86
CA VAL A 112 -6.95 7.33 7.93
C VAL A 112 -6.22 8.46 7.19
N CYS A 113 -6.96 9.45 6.66
CA CYS A 113 -6.37 10.63 6.01
C CYS A 113 -5.42 11.39 6.97
N SER A 114 -5.79 11.55 8.24
CA SER A 114 -4.94 12.18 9.25
C SER A 114 -3.63 11.40 9.45
N HIS A 115 -3.70 10.08 9.60
CA HIS A 115 -2.52 9.23 9.73
C HIS A 115 -1.62 9.27 8.49
N VAL A 116 -2.19 9.31 7.27
CA VAL A 116 -1.41 9.49 6.04
C VAL A 116 -0.69 10.83 6.07
N ARG A 117 -1.39 11.94 6.35
CA ARG A 117 -0.78 13.27 6.45
C ARG A 117 0.32 13.35 7.53
N GLN A 118 0.24 12.53 8.56
CA GLN A 118 1.26 12.40 9.59
C GLN A 118 2.44 11.51 9.19
N GLY A 119 2.39 10.83 8.03
CA GLY A 119 3.50 10.07 7.46
C GLY A 119 3.23 8.58 7.26
N MET A 120 2.04 8.04 7.57
CA MET A 120 1.68 6.68 7.17
C MET A 120 1.64 6.58 5.64
N GLY A 121 2.23 5.52 5.08
CA GLY A 121 2.12 5.25 3.65
C GLY A 121 0.77 4.67 3.27
N LEU A 122 0.34 4.92 2.03
CA LEU A 122 -0.88 4.34 1.47
C LEU A 122 -0.58 3.72 0.11
N VAL A 123 -0.97 2.46 -0.07
CA VAL A 123 -1.02 1.77 -1.36
C VAL A 123 -2.50 1.52 -1.67
N ALA A 124 -3.07 2.32 -2.55
CA ALA A 124 -4.47 2.21 -2.97
C ALA A 124 -4.57 1.36 -4.23
N LEU A 125 -5.35 0.29 -4.17
CA LEU A 125 -5.45 -0.70 -5.24
C LEU A 125 -6.80 -0.63 -5.93
N HIS A 126 -6.78 -0.75 -7.26
CA HIS A 126 -7.94 -0.88 -8.12
C HIS A 126 -8.99 0.22 -7.89
N SER A 127 -10.24 -0.14 -7.62
CA SER A 127 -11.35 0.79 -7.38
C SER A 127 -11.22 1.65 -6.10
N ALA A 128 -10.18 1.39 -5.28
CA ALA A 128 -9.90 2.22 -4.12
C ALA A 128 -9.66 3.70 -4.45
N HIS A 129 -9.37 4.04 -5.72
CA HIS A 129 -9.31 5.43 -6.18
C HIS A 129 -10.58 6.22 -5.81
N PHE A 130 -11.75 5.60 -5.94
CA PHE A 130 -13.04 6.26 -5.72
C PHE A 130 -13.44 6.36 -4.23
N SER A 131 -12.63 5.82 -3.32
CA SER A 131 -12.89 5.82 -1.88
C SER A 131 -12.88 7.23 -1.26
N LYS A 132 -13.59 7.36 -0.12
CA LYS A 132 -13.58 8.58 0.70
C LYS A 132 -12.17 8.96 1.15
N ILE A 133 -11.29 7.98 1.36
CA ILE A 133 -9.89 8.18 1.73
C ILE A 133 -9.13 8.89 0.60
N MET A 134 -9.18 8.35 -0.62
CA MET A 134 -8.44 8.91 -1.75
C MET A 134 -8.99 10.29 -2.15
N LYS A 135 -10.32 10.47 -2.17
CA LYS A 135 -10.95 11.78 -2.37
C LYS A 135 -10.55 12.78 -1.30
N GLY A 136 -10.52 12.37 -0.04
CA GLY A 136 -10.11 13.22 1.08
C GLY A 136 -8.62 13.60 1.07
N LEU A 137 -7.75 12.76 0.52
CA LEU A 137 -6.31 13.02 0.43
C LEU A 137 -5.95 13.86 -0.79
N LEU A 138 -6.59 13.63 -1.95
CA LEU A 138 -6.22 14.21 -3.23
C LEU A 138 -7.15 15.33 -3.72
N GLY A 139 -8.36 15.44 -3.17
CA GLY A 139 -9.25 16.60 -3.36
C GLY A 139 -9.94 16.67 -4.73
N THR A 140 -9.99 15.58 -5.51
CA THR A 140 -10.68 15.49 -6.80
C THR A 140 -11.79 14.47 -6.78
N SER A 141 -12.58 14.38 -7.85
CA SER A 141 -13.70 13.44 -7.93
C SER A 141 -13.24 11.99 -8.06
N MET A 142 -12.02 11.76 -8.54
CA MET A 142 -11.43 10.44 -8.82
C MET A 142 -12.23 9.64 -9.86
N THR A 143 -13.04 10.30 -10.68
CA THR A 143 -13.85 9.65 -11.73
C THR A 143 -13.01 9.26 -12.93
N LEU A 144 -13.45 8.22 -13.64
CA LEU A 144 -12.80 7.68 -14.82
C LEU A 144 -13.85 6.94 -15.69
N ARG A 145 -13.44 6.37 -16.81
CA ARG A 145 -14.25 5.44 -17.61
C ARG A 145 -13.82 4.01 -17.32
N TRP A 146 -14.74 3.07 -17.37
CA TRP A 146 -14.44 1.66 -17.07
C TRP A 146 -15.23 0.70 -17.95
N LYS A 147 -14.71 -0.52 -18.13
CA LYS A 147 -15.34 -1.62 -18.83
C LYS A 147 -14.74 -2.95 -18.39
N HIS A 148 -15.55 -3.97 -18.16
CA HIS A 148 -15.09 -5.30 -17.81
C HIS A 148 -14.46 -6.06 -18.98
N GLY A 149 -13.47 -6.91 -18.66
CA GLY A 149 -13.07 -8.06 -19.46
C GLY A 149 -12.08 -7.80 -20.58
N GLU A 150 -11.31 -6.72 -20.51
CA GLU A 150 -10.25 -6.44 -21.47
C GLU A 150 -8.92 -7.06 -21.03
N SER A 151 -7.99 -7.28 -21.97
CA SER A 151 -6.60 -7.51 -21.62
C SER A 151 -5.86 -6.18 -21.47
N GLU A 152 -4.90 -6.13 -20.54
CA GLU A 152 -4.08 -4.94 -20.33
C GLU A 152 -2.61 -5.26 -20.61
N ARG A 153 -1.93 -4.35 -21.30
CA ARG A 153 -0.47 -4.29 -21.37
C ARG A 153 0.02 -3.12 -20.53
N VAL A 154 0.73 -3.43 -19.47
CA VAL A 154 1.32 -2.44 -18.58
C VAL A 154 2.73 -2.09 -19.04
N PHE A 155 2.98 -0.80 -19.27
CA PHE A 155 4.29 -0.25 -19.62
C PHE A 155 4.92 0.40 -18.39
N CYS A 156 6.20 0.10 -18.13
CA CYS A 156 7.00 0.81 -17.15
C CYS A 156 7.50 2.13 -17.76
N THR A 157 6.88 3.24 -17.38
CA THR A 157 7.18 4.58 -17.93
C THR A 157 8.16 5.39 -17.08
N ALA A 158 8.47 4.93 -15.85
CA ALA A 158 9.47 5.52 -14.98
C ALA A 158 10.42 4.44 -14.40
N PRO A 159 11.30 3.81 -15.22
CA PRO A 159 12.14 2.69 -14.79
C PRO A 159 13.17 3.06 -13.72
N TYR A 160 13.43 4.35 -13.51
CA TYR A 160 14.30 4.88 -12.46
C TYR A 160 13.63 4.92 -11.06
N HIS A 161 12.30 4.77 -11.01
CA HIS A 161 11.57 4.89 -9.74
C HIS A 161 11.69 3.59 -8.93
N PRO A 162 11.88 3.64 -7.58
CA PRO A 162 12.06 2.44 -6.74
C PRO A 162 10.92 1.43 -6.87
N ILE A 163 9.68 1.86 -7.12
CA ILE A 163 8.55 0.95 -7.33
C ILE A 163 8.73 0.11 -8.61
N ALA A 164 9.46 0.60 -9.60
CA ALA A 164 9.74 -0.10 -10.86
C ALA A 164 10.95 -1.06 -10.77
N GLU A 165 11.62 -1.16 -9.61
CA GLU A 165 12.81 -2.00 -9.47
C GLU A 165 12.53 -3.47 -9.78
N GLY A 166 13.25 -4.02 -10.78
CA GLY A 166 13.11 -5.41 -11.22
C GLY A 166 11.82 -5.71 -11.98
N ILE A 167 11.10 -4.68 -12.44
CA ILE A 167 9.93 -4.81 -13.32
C ILE A 167 10.43 -4.69 -14.79
N PRO A 168 9.95 -5.57 -15.69
CA PRO A 168 10.30 -5.46 -17.10
C PRO A 168 9.74 -4.18 -17.74
N GLU A 169 10.25 -3.80 -18.91
CA GLU A 169 9.76 -2.65 -19.69
C GLU A 169 8.24 -2.69 -19.89
N ARG A 170 7.68 -3.89 -20.02
CA ARG A 170 6.24 -4.16 -20.12
C ARG A 170 5.91 -5.58 -19.71
N PHE A 171 4.67 -5.78 -19.25
CA PHE A 171 4.08 -7.10 -19.01
C PHE A 171 2.60 -7.08 -19.36
N ASP A 172 2.02 -8.27 -19.56
CA ASP A 172 0.62 -8.42 -19.96
C ASP A 172 -0.21 -9.00 -18.82
N ILE A 173 -1.40 -8.43 -18.63
CA ILE A 173 -2.47 -8.96 -17.78
C ILE A 173 -3.52 -9.54 -18.72
N PRO A 174 -3.74 -10.86 -18.72
CA PRO A 174 -4.62 -11.51 -19.72
C PRO A 174 -6.07 -11.04 -19.67
N LYS A 175 -6.56 -10.66 -18.48
CA LYS A 175 -7.92 -10.18 -18.27
C LYS A 175 -7.99 -9.27 -17.06
N GLU A 176 -8.60 -8.09 -17.24
CA GLU A 176 -8.74 -7.06 -16.22
C GLU A 176 -10.00 -6.21 -16.48
N GLU A 177 -10.42 -5.45 -15.50
CA GLU A 177 -11.34 -4.32 -15.70
C GLU A 177 -10.57 -3.15 -16.31
N MET A 178 -10.96 -2.75 -17.51
CA MET A 178 -10.38 -1.60 -18.19
C MET A 178 -10.76 -0.31 -17.47
N TYR A 179 -9.75 0.50 -17.19
CA TYR A 179 -9.93 1.92 -16.87
C TYR A 179 -9.37 2.77 -17.99
N GLY A 180 -10.05 3.89 -18.28
CA GLY A 180 -9.70 4.79 -19.38
C GLY A 180 -9.62 6.25 -18.94
N GLU A 181 -8.77 6.99 -19.63
CA GLU A 181 -8.69 8.45 -19.45
C GLU A 181 -10.01 9.12 -19.94
N TYR A 182 -10.47 10.24 -19.41
CA TYR A 182 -9.77 11.10 -18.46
C TYR A 182 -9.97 10.62 -17.02
N PHE A 183 -8.86 10.44 -16.27
CA PHE A 183 -8.87 10.13 -14.84
C PHE A 183 -8.73 11.45 -14.07
N ASP A 184 -9.78 11.84 -13.32
CA ASP A 184 -9.82 13.10 -12.58
C ASP A 184 -9.02 13.00 -11.28
N ILE A 185 -7.71 13.12 -11.42
CA ILE A 185 -6.73 13.16 -10.32
C ILE A 185 -5.90 14.45 -10.41
N PRO A 186 -5.33 14.94 -9.29
CA PRO A 186 -4.33 15.99 -9.36
C PRO A 186 -3.12 15.49 -10.17
N LYS A 187 -2.26 16.42 -10.59
CA LYS A 187 -1.00 16.03 -11.26
C LYS A 187 -0.23 15.07 -10.34
N PRO A 188 0.04 13.83 -10.77
CA PRO A 188 0.90 12.90 -10.03
C PRO A 188 2.32 13.46 -9.88
N ASP A 189 3.02 13.06 -8.79
CA ASP A 189 4.45 13.29 -8.67
C ASP A 189 5.19 12.52 -9.77
N ASP A 190 4.86 11.21 -9.92
CA ASP A 190 5.33 10.37 -11.03
C ASP A 190 4.17 9.50 -11.57
N VAL A 191 4.19 9.25 -12.88
CA VAL A 191 3.44 8.19 -13.56
C VAL A 191 4.43 7.05 -13.83
N ILE A 192 4.34 6.00 -13.01
CA ILE A 192 5.32 4.88 -13.07
C ILE A 192 4.89 3.84 -14.08
N PHE A 193 3.59 3.59 -14.16
CA PHE A 193 3.01 2.60 -15.06
C PHE A 193 1.86 3.21 -15.86
N THR A 194 1.84 2.86 -17.15
CA THR A 194 0.75 3.21 -18.07
C THR A 194 0.20 1.93 -18.68
N GLY A 195 -1.11 1.72 -18.55
CA GLY A 195 -1.83 0.61 -19.17
C GLY A 195 -2.32 0.96 -20.56
N TRP A 196 -2.26 -0.01 -21.47
CA TRP A 196 -2.96 -0.02 -22.73
C TRP A 196 -3.85 -1.25 -22.78
N PHE A 197 -5.13 -1.03 -23.08
CA PHE A 197 -6.13 -2.09 -23.09
C PHE A 197 -6.48 -2.53 -24.52
N SER A 198 -6.92 -3.78 -24.66
CA SER A 198 -7.25 -4.38 -25.96
C SER A 198 -8.33 -3.62 -26.75
N CYS A 199 -9.19 -2.88 -26.08
CA CYS A 199 -10.17 -1.98 -26.71
C CYS A 199 -9.58 -0.64 -27.21
N GLY A 200 -8.28 -0.38 -27.02
CA GLY A 200 -7.58 0.83 -27.47
C GLY A 200 -7.49 1.95 -26.45
N GLU A 201 -8.07 1.80 -25.27
CA GLU A 201 -7.97 2.78 -24.19
C GLU A 201 -6.59 2.76 -23.54
N VAL A 202 -6.19 3.90 -23.00
CA VAL A 202 -4.96 4.07 -22.22
C VAL A 202 -5.30 4.63 -20.84
N PHE A 203 -4.46 4.30 -19.84
CA PHE A 203 -4.68 4.73 -18.48
C PHE A 203 -3.36 4.91 -17.71
N ARG A 204 -3.33 5.88 -16.81
CA ARG A 204 -2.24 6.04 -15.84
C ARG A 204 -2.37 5.01 -14.73
N SER A 205 -1.94 3.77 -15.01
CA SER A 205 -2.19 2.59 -14.15
C SER A 205 -1.40 2.59 -12.85
N GLY A 206 -0.29 3.36 -12.75
CA GLY A 206 0.51 3.46 -11.53
C GLY A 206 1.00 4.89 -11.29
N CYS A 207 0.46 5.55 -10.25
CA CYS A 207 0.73 6.95 -9.93
C CYS A 207 1.16 7.15 -8.50
N THR A 208 2.09 8.09 -8.26
CA THR A 208 2.50 8.49 -6.92
C THR A 208 2.05 9.89 -6.58
N PHE A 209 1.82 10.12 -5.27
CA PHE A 209 1.44 11.41 -4.71
C PHE A 209 2.01 11.54 -3.30
N HIS A 210 2.07 12.78 -2.80
CA HIS A 210 2.29 13.08 -1.40
C HIS A 210 1.09 13.81 -0.80
N SER A 211 0.79 13.51 0.48
CA SER A 211 -0.17 14.28 1.27
C SER A 211 0.40 14.48 2.67
N GLY A 212 0.77 15.72 3.00
CA GLY A 212 1.55 16.01 4.20
C GLY A 212 2.91 15.30 4.17
N TYR A 213 3.17 14.44 5.16
CA TYR A 213 4.39 13.63 5.23
C TYR A 213 4.21 12.23 4.62
N GLY A 214 2.99 11.85 4.23
CA GLY A 214 2.64 10.52 3.71
C GLY A 214 2.86 10.40 2.22
N LYS A 215 3.35 9.23 1.81
CA LYS A 215 3.49 8.81 0.42
C LYS A 215 2.29 7.96 0.03
N ILE A 216 1.78 8.17 -1.16
CA ILE A 216 0.63 7.47 -1.71
C ILE A 216 1.03 6.85 -3.05
N PHE A 217 0.77 5.58 -3.24
CA PHE A 217 0.85 4.91 -4.52
C PHE A 217 -0.52 4.36 -4.88
N TYR A 218 -1.02 4.76 -6.03
CA TYR A 218 -2.21 4.19 -6.66
C TYR A 218 -1.80 3.22 -7.74
N PHE A 219 -2.43 2.02 -7.75
CA PHE A 219 -2.19 1.01 -8.77
C PHE A 219 -3.53 0.42 -9.25
N GLN A 220 -3.78 0.52 -10.56
CA GLN A 220 -5.08 0.19 -11.15
C GLN A 220 -5.36 -1.32 -11.21
N PRO A 221 -4.43 -2.23 -11.62
CA PRO A 221 -4.74 -3.64 -11.75
C PRO A 221 -5.24 -4.27 -10.45
N GLY A 222 -6.26 -5.14 -10.54
CA GLY A 222 -6.69 -5.88 -9.36
C GLY A 222 -8.18 -6.08 -9.17
N HIS A 223 -8.97 -6.21 -10.25
CA HIS A 223 -10.38 -6.55 -10.15
C HIS A 223 -10.56 -7.96 -9.56
N GLU A 224 -11.53 -8.12 -8.67
CA GLU A 224 -11.75 -9.34 -7.89
C GLU A 224 -12.10 -10.57 -8.73
N GLU A 225 -12.71 -10.40 -9.88
CA GLU A 225 -13.08 -11.52 -10.77
C GLU A 225 -11.91 -12.09 -11.56
N TYR A 226 -10.70 -11.52 -11.46
CA TYR A 226 -9.52 -11.96 -12.21
C TYR A 226 -8.35 -12.25 -11.27
N PRO A 227 -7.51 -13.27 -11.58
CA PRO A 227 -6.43 -13.71 -10.70
C PRO A 227 -5.20 -12.79 -10.76
N VAL A 228 -5.40 -11.47 -10.75
CA VAL A 228 -4.37 -10.45 -11.00
C VAL A 228 -3.31 -10.45 -9.91
N TYR A 229 -3.69 -10.67 -8.65
CA TYR A 229 -2.75 -10.70 -7.52
C TYR A 229 -1.87 -11.95 -7.46
N TYR A 230 -2.04 -12.90 -8.40
CA TYR A 230 -1.12 -14.03 -8.59
C TYR A 230 -0.06 -13.77 -9.66
N ILE A 231 -0.14 -12.65 -10.40
CA ILE A 231 0.85 -12.27 -11.42
C ILE A 231 2.13 -11.79 -10.73
N PRO A 232 3.31 -12.37 -11.05
CA PRO A 232 4.56 -12.05 -10.34
C PRO A 232 4.95 -10.58 -10.39
N GLU A 233 4.74 -9.91 -11.54
CA GLU A 233 5.03 -8.49 -11.72
C GLU A 233 4.14 -7.63 -10.82
N VAL A 234 2.84 -7.96 -10.70
CA VAL A 234 1.89 -7.27 -9.81
C VAL A 234 2.32 -7.44 -8.35
N GLN A 235 2.67 -8.66 -7.94
CA GLN A 235 3.18 -8.92 -6.58
C GLN A 235 4.46 -8.12 -6.29
N LYS A 236 5.38 -8.08 -7.26
CA LYS A 236 6.63 -7.34 -7.14
C LYS A 236 6.40 -5.84 -7.02
N ILE A 237 5.49 -5.28 -7.84
CA ILE A 237 5.11 -3.85 -7.79
C ILE A 237 4.54 -3.50 -6.40
N ILE A 238 3.61 -4.30 -5.88
CA ILE A 238 3.00 -4.06 -4.56
C ILE A 238 4.07 -4.14 -3.46
N LYS A 239 4.98 -5.12 -3.51
CA LYS A 239 6.08 -5.23 -2.55
C LYS A 239 7.00 -4.00 -2.59
N ASN A 240 7.43 -3.58 -3.78
CA ASN A 240 8.23 -2.38 -3.96
C ASN A 240 7.51 -1.12 -3.46
N ALA A 241 6.19 -1.02 -3.72
CA ALA A 241 5.36 0.08 -3.25
C ALA A 241 5.31 0.16 -1.72
N VAL A 242 5.23 -0.97 -1.02
CA VAL A 242 5.30 -1.01 0.45
C VAL A 242 6.63 -0.44 0.94
N HIS A 243 7.76 -0.85 0.35
CA HIS A 243 9.09 -0.32 0.71
C HIS A 243 9.23 1.17 0.41
N TRP A 244 8.70 1.62 -0.74
CA TRP A 244 8.74 3.04 -1.11
C TRP A 244 7.86 3.90 -0.20
N CYS A 245 6.64 3.42 0.11
CA CYS A 245 5.66 4.14 0.94
C CYS A 245 6.03 4.19 2.42
N LYS A 246 7.00 3.37 2.89
CA LYS A 246 7.36 3.37 4.32
C LYS A 246 7.65 4.78 4.81
N PRO A 247 7.26 5.13 6.05
CA PRO A 247 7.49 6.45 6.61
C PRO A 247 8.97 6.80 6.67
N SER A 248 9.36 7.95 6.13
CA SER A 248 10.63 8.60 6.42
C SER A 248 10.54 9.46 7.68
N VAL A 249 9.34 9.96 7.95
CA VAL A 249 8.98 10.76 9.13
C VAL A 249 7.61 10.32 9.61
N ARG A 250 7.42 10.18 10.92
CA ARG A 250 6.12 9.94 11.53
C ARG A 250 5.86 11.03 12.57
N LYS A 251 4.87 11.86 12.34
CA LYS A 251 4.46 12.91 13.27
C LYS A 251 3.29 12.44 14.14
N THR A 252 3.19 13.01 15.33
CA THR A 252 2.09 12.74 16.26
C THR A 252 0.97 13.79 16.18
N SER A 253 1.23 14.88 15.45
CA SER A 253 0.28 15.96 15.19
C SER A 253 0.22 16.24 13.68
N PRO A 254 -0.92 16.72 13.17
CA PRO A 254 -1.02 17.20 11.79
C PRO A 254 -0.08 18.39 11.55
N LEU A 255 0.11 18.71 10.26
CA LEU A 255 0.75 19.97 9.87
C LEU A 255 -0.04 21.13 10.44
N ASP A 256 0.64 22.02 11.15
CA ASP A 256 0.05 23.18 11.79
C ASP A 256 0.80 24.45 11.35
N CYS A 257 0.08 25.58 11.44
CA CYS A 257 0.60 26.90 11.15
C CYS A 257 1.27 27.44 12.42
N ALA A 258 2.56 27.15 12.61
CA ALA A 258 3.28 27.61 13.78
C ALA A 258 3.74 29.06 13.63
N GLU A 259 3.66 29.82 14.73
CA GLU A 259 4.24 31.16 14.79
C GLU A 259 5.77 31.10 14.60
N VAL A 260 6.30 31.95 13.75
CA VAL A 260 7.75 32.05 13.54
C VAL A 260 8.38 32.70 14.75
N LYS A 261 9.30 32.00 15.40
CA LYS A 261 10.11 32.58 16.49
C LYS A 261 11.15 33.51 15.89
N GLU A 262 11.24 34.72 16.44
CA GLU A 262 12.31 35.67 16.08
C GLU A 262 13.68 34.99 16.33
N VAL A 263 14.51 35.00 15.30
CA VAL A 263 15.91 34.62 15.39
C VAL A 263 16.71 35.90 15.57
N THR A 264 17.24 36.13 16.75
CA THR A 264 18.25 37.17 16.98
C THR A 264 19.52 36.72 16.25
N LEU A 265 19.85 37.40 15.16
CA LEU A 265 21.14 37.20 14.50
C LEU A 265 22.26 37.65 15.43
N PRO A 266 23.38 36.93 15.50
CA PRO A 266 24.52 37.29 16.35
C PRO A 266 25.20 38.57 15.92
#